data_fa5d5036b2d14544bc0bada0254b137e
#
_entry.id   fa5d5036b2d14544bc0bada0254b137e
#
_cell.length_a   1.000
_cell.length_b   1.000
_cell.length_c   1.000
_cell.angle_alpha   90.00
_cell.angle_beta   90.00
_cell.angle_gamma   90.00
#
_symmetry.space_group_name_H-M   'P 1'
#
loop_
_entity.id
_entity.type
_entity.pdbx_description
1 polymer ?
#
loop_
_entity_poly.entity_id
_entity_poly.type
_entity_poly.pdbx_seq_one_letter_code
_entity_poly.pdbx_strand_id
1 'polypeptide(L)'
;MSYMTADIEEDFKIGQATTQVDGKGQIVSPQVEVREEEGFAHESPENIDYMDVSPMQIVSVSTALIPFLEHDDANRALMGSNMQRQAVPCIRPQAPLVGTGMERRVAIDSGQVIESRAEGVVSSVNADRVIVTDLDGNDHVHEMYKYRRSN
;
A
#
# COMPACT_ATOMS: atom_id res chain seq x y z
N MET A 1 11.15 1.76 6.03
CA MET A 1 10.54 2.46 4.89
C MET A 1 10.52 3.93 5.23
N SER A 2 11.09 4.78 4.37
CA SER A 2 11.12 6.23 4.53
C SER A 2 10.21 6.88 3.50
N TYR A 3 9.48 7.92 3.89
CA TYR A 3 8.67 8.73 3.00
C TYR A 3 9.37 10.07 2.83
N MET A 4 9.62 10.44 1.59
CA MET A 4 10.30 11.68 1.24
C MET A 4 9.47 12.48 0.26
N THR A 5 9.59 13.80 0.32
CA THR A 5 9.09 14.70 -0.71
C THR A 5 10.11 14.78 -1.84
N ALA A 6 9.69 15.20 -3.03
CA ALA A 6 10.56 15.21 -4.21
C ALA A 6 11.80 16.09 -4.04
N ASP A 7 11.66 17.23 -3.33
CA ASP A 7 12.76 18.15 -3.01
C ASP A 7 13.84 17.54 -2.11
N ILE A 8 13.44 16.66 -1.18
CA ILE A 8 14.38 15.93 -0.31
C ILE A 8 15.00 14.76 -1.05
N GLU A 9 14.23 14.10 -1.92
CA GLU A 9 14.68 12.94 -2.70
C GLU A 9 15.83 13.30 -3.65
N GLU A 10 15.86 14.53 -4.20
CA GLU A 10 16.91 15.00 -5.11
C GLU A 10 18.31 14.97 -4.49
N ASP A 11 18.42 15.10 -3.17
CA ASP A 11 19.70 15.05 -2.46
C ASP A 11 20.31 13.64 -2.33
N PHE A 12 19.57 12.59 -2.72
CA PHE A 12 19.96 11.20 -2.50
C PHE A 12 20.07 10.39 -3.80
N LYS A 13 20.90 9.35 -3.74
CA LYS A 13 21.03 8.36 -4.81
C LYS A 13 20.04 7.22 -4.57
N ILE A 14 19.03 7.12 -5.43
CA ILE A 14 17.93 6.17 -5.32
C ILE A 14 18.10 5.04 -6.32
N GLY A 15 18.31 3.82 -5.84
CA GLY A 15 18.36 2.60 -6.66
C GLY A 15 16.99 2.14 -7.12
N GLN A 16 16.92 1.50 -8.29
CA GLN A 16 15.67 0.96 -8.82
C GLN A 16 15.13 -0.22 -7.99
N ALA A 17 13.80 -0.32 -7.88
CA ALA A 17 13.11 -1.43 -7.19
C ALA A 17 13.37 -2.82 -7.79
N THR A 18 13.79 -2.87 -9.06
CA THR A 18 14.13 -4.12 -9.78
C THR A 18 15.53 -4.64 -9.49
N THR A 19 16.32 -3.89 -8.73
CA THR A 19 17.68 -4.27 -8.34
C THR A 19 17.66 -5.59 -7.56
N GLN A 20 18.51 -6.53 -7.96
CA GLN A 20 18.58 -7.84 -7.31
C GLN A 20 19.22 -7.73 -5.93
N VAL A 21 18.51 -8.23 -4.93
CA VAL A 21 18.98 -8.33 -3.55
C VAL A 21 19.02 -9.81 -3.11
N ASP A 22 19.95 -10.15 -2.26
CA ASP A 22 20.05 -11.48 -1.67
C ASP A 22 19.01 -11.68 -0.54
N GLY A 23 18.93 -12.89 0.00
CA GLY A 23 18.02 -13.21 1.12
C GLY A 23 18.34 -12.45 2.42
N LYS A 24 19.44 -11.71 2.48
CA LYS A 24 19.85 -10.85 3.62
C LYS A 24 19.59 -9.37 3.35
N GLY A 25 19.06 -9.03 2.16
CA GLY A 25 18.78 -7.64 1.78
C GLY A 25 20.00 -6.88 1.24
N GLN A 26 21.07 -7.58 0.84
CA GLN A 26 22.25 -6.97 0.24
C GLN A 26 22.14 -7.00 -1.29
N ILE A 27 22.54 -5.92 -1.95
CA ILE A 27 22.55 -5.81 -3.41
C ILE A 27 23.64 -6.74 -3.97
N VAL A 28 23.24 -7.60 -4.91
CA VAL A 28 24.13 -8.60 -5.54
C VAL A 28 24.85 -8.04 -6.77
N SER A 29 24.21 -7.10 -7.47
CA SER A 29 24.74 -6.52 -8.71
C SER A 29 25.95 -5.64 -8.43
N PRO A 30 27.04 -5.76 -9.22
CA PRO A 30 28.23 -4.93 -9.02
C PRO A 30 28.03 -3.47 -9.39
N GLN A 31 27.06 -3.18 -10.22
CA GLN A 31 26.59 -1.84 -10.59
C GLN A 31 25.06 -1.81 -10.59
N VAL A 32 24.52 -0.72 -10.12
CA VAL A 32 23.08 -0.47 -10.01
C VAL A 32 22.77 0.85 -10.71
N GLU A 33 21.70 0.85 -11.48
CA GLU A 33 21.15 2.08 -12.04
C GLU A 33 20.46 2.87 -10.93
N VAL A 34 20.88 4.11 -10.76
CA VAL A 34 20.36 5.03 -9.74
C VAL A 34 19.81 6.29 -10.38
N ARG A 35 18.84 6.87 -9.71
CA ARG A 35 18.33 8.21 -10.00
C ARG A 35 19.03 9.19 -9.05
N GLU A 36 19.54 10.28 -9.61
CA GLU A 36 20.14 11.41 -8.90
C GLU A 36 19.70 12.73 -9.54
N GLU A 37 20.00 13.86 -8.94
CA GLU A 37 19.55 15.20 -9.38
C GLU A 37 19.76 15.46 -10.89
N GLU A 38 20.88 15.05 -11.45
CA GLU A 38 21.21 15.25 -12.86
C GLU A 38 20.63 14.20 -13.82
N GLY A 39 19.94 13.17 -13.30
CA GLY A 39 19.32 12.11 -14.12
C GLY A 39 19.62 10.70 -13.64
N PHE A 40 20.03 9.82 -14.57
CA PHE A 40 20.32 8.42 -14.26
C PHE A 40 21.82 8.15 -14.40
N ALA A 41 22.37 7.48 -13.41
CA ALA A 41 23.77 7.05 -13.37
C ALA A 41 23.88 5.56 -12.99
N HIS A 42 25.08 5.00 -13.17
CA HIS A 42 25.41 3.66 -12.66
C HIS A 42 26.40 3.81 -11.50
N GLU A 43 25.98 3.33 -10.35
CA GLU A 43 26.76 3.44 -9.12
C GLU A 43 27.06 2.07 -8.51
N SER A 44 28.10 2.02 -7.66
CA SER A 44 28.36 0.85 -6.84
C SER A 44 27.34 0.75 -5.70
N PRO A 45 27.01 -0.46 -5.23
CA PRO A 45 26.04 -0.67 -4.16
C PRO A 45 26.31 0.12 -2.87
N GLU A 46 27.57 0.44 -2.60
CA GLU A 46 28.01 1.15 -1.40
C GLU A 46 27.61 2.64 -1.41
N ASN A 47 27.37 3.19 -2.60
CA ASN A 47 27.04 4.61 -2.79
C ASN A 47 25.53 4.87 -2.90
N ILE A 48 24.69 3.86 -2.69
CA ILE A 48 23.24 3.96 -2.80
C ILE A 48 22.66 4.26 -1.42
N ASP A 49 21.94 5.37 -1.31
CA ASP A 49 21.33 5.79 -0.05
C ASP A 49 19.99 5.08 0.19
N TYR A 50 19.17 4.98 -0.84
CA TYR A 50 17.84 4.40 -0.79
C TYR A 50 17.54 3.58 -2.03
N MET A 51 16.50 2.77 -1.97
CA MET A 51 15.99 2.00 -3.08
C MET A 51 14.47 2.14 -3.14
N ASP A 52 13.93 2.27 -4.35
CA ASP A 52 12.49 2.29 -4.57
C ASP A 52 11.84 1.01 -4.05
N VAL A 53 10.67 1.15 -3.42
CA VAL A 53 9.97 0.01 -2.83
C VAL A 53 9.38 -0.91 -3.90
N SER A 54 8.82 -0.33 -4.97
CA SER A 54 8.18 -1.08 -6.05
C SER A 54 8.07 -0.24 -7.32
N PRO A 55 8.14 -0.84 -8.51
CA PRO A 55 7.82 -0.17 -9.77
C PRO A 55 6.38 0.34 -9.85
N MET A 56 5.49 -0.20 -9.03
CA MET A 56 4.07 0.23 -8.96
C MET A 56 3.87 1.64 -8.40
N GLN A 57 4.90 2.28 -7.86
CA GLN A 57 4.82 3.66 -7.36
C GLN A 57 4.45 4.69 -8.45
N ILE A 58 4.68 4.38 -9.72
CA ILE A 58 4.34 5.27 -10.85
C ILE A 58 2.83 5.31 -11.15
N VAL A 59 2.05 4.35 -10.66
CA VAL A 59 0.61 4.28 -10.90
C VAL A 59 -0.16 4.68 -9.64
N SER A 60 -1.39 5.19 -9.83
CA SER A 60 -2.27 5.49 -8.70
C SER A 60 -2.74 4.21 -8.00
N VAL A 61 -3.20 4.33 -6.75
CA VAL A 61 -3.75 3.20 -6.00
C VAL A 61 -4.93 2.55 -6.75
N SER A 62 -5.82 3.35 -7.34
CA SER A 62 -6.95 2.82 -8.13
C SER A 62 -6.47 2.01 -9.32
N THR A 63 -5.45 2.50 -10.04
CA THR A 63 -4.86 1.78 -11.17
C THR A 63 -4.15 0.51 -10.73
N ALA A 64 -3.47 0.52 -9.59
CA ALA A 64 -2.80 -0.64 -9.02
C ALA A 64 -3.74 -1.76 -8.56
N LEU A 65 -5.04 -1.49 -8.44
CA LEU A 65 -6.07 -2.48 -8.12
C LEU A 65 -6.67 -3.16 -9.35
N ILE A 66 -6.27 -2.78 -10.57
CA ILE A 66 -6.75 -3.39 -11.81
C ILE A 66 -5.88 -4.62 -12.11
N PRO A 67 -6.43 -5.85 -12.05
CA PRO A 67 -5.68 -7.04 -12.40
C PRO A 67 -5.41 -7.08 -13.92
N PHE A 68 -4.23 -7.57 -14.30
CA PHE A 68 -3.78 -7.65 -15.70
C PHE A 68 -3.77 -6.29 -16.44
N LEU A 69 -3.44 -5.23 -15.72
CA LEU A 69 -3.40 -3.88 -16.26
C LEU A 69 -2.56 -3.75 -17.54
N GLU A 70 -1.46 -4.50 -17.62
CA GLU A 70 -0.53 -4.53 -18.76
C GLU A 70 -1.17 -4.99 -20.07
N HIS A 71 -2.31 -5.66 -20.01
CA HIS A 71 -3.08 -6.13 -21.17
C HIS A 71 -4.20 -5.17 -21.59
N ASP A 72 -4.42 -4.10 -20.84
CA ASP A 72 -5.48 -3.14 -21.09
C ASP A 72 -4.98 -1.91 -21.85
N ASP A 73 -5.81 -1.38 -22.75
CA ASP A 73 -5.58 -0.07 -23.33
C ASP A 73 -5.70 1.04 -22.28
N ALA A 74 -4.89 2.09 -22.42
CA ALA A 74 -4.84 3.20 -21.47
C ALA A 74 -6.22 3.85 -21.22
N ASN A 75 -7.03 4.00 -22.28
CA ASN A 75 -8.37 4.57 -22.17
C ASN A 75 -9.30 3.68 -21.33
N ARG A 76 -9.20 2.35 -21.48
CA ARG A 76 -10.01 1.39 -20.70
C ARG A 76 -9.55 1.32 -19.26
N ALA A 77 -8.26 1.40 -19.02
CA ALA A 77 -7.70 1.49 -17.66
C ALA A 77 -8.17 2.77 -16.93
N LEU A 78 -8.22 3.90 -17.63
CA LEU A 78 -8.77 5.14 -17.10
C LEU A 78 -10.26 5.01 -16.73
N MET A 79 -11.06 4.40 -17.60
CA MET A 79 -12.48 4.16 -17.32
C MET A 79 -12.66 3.26 -16.10
N GLY A 80 -11.92 2.13 -16.01
CA GLY A 80 -11.95 1.21 -14.89
C GLY A 80 -11.56 1.86 -13.57
N SER A 81 -10.50 2.65 -13.57
CA SER A 81 -10.03 3.42 -12.42
C SER A 81 -11.10 4.41 -11.92
N ASN A 82 -11.79 5.09 -12.84
CA ASN A 82 -12.89 5.98 -12.49
C ASN A 82 -14.11 5.23 -11.94
N MET A 83 -14.44 4.05 -12.49
CA MET A 83 -15.56 3.25 -12.02
C MET A 83 -15.35 2.70 -10.61
N GLN A 84 -14.13 2.41 -10.18
CA GLN A 84 -13.84 1.99 -8.82
C GLN A 84 -14.31 3.02 -7.79
N ARG A 85 -14.22 4.31 -8.09
CA ARG A 85 -14.72 5.39 -7.21
C ARG A 85 -16.24 5.44 -7.11
N GLN A 86 -16.96 4.77 -8.01
CA GLN A 86 -18.42 4.67 -8.04
C GLN A 86 -18.91 3.32 -7.48
N ALA A 87 -18.03 2.51 -6.93
CA ALA A 87 -18.36 1.21 -6.40
C ALA A 87 -19.28 1.32 -5.18
N VAL A 88 -20.22 0.39 -5.09
CA VAL A 88 -21.17 0.29 -3.96
C VAL A 88 -20.77 -0.94 -3.13
N PRO A 89 -20.59 -0.81 -1.81
CA PRO A 89 -20.31 -1.94 -0.94
C PRO A 89 -21.41 -2.99 -1.00
N CYS A 90 -21.01 -4.26 -1.17
CA CYS A 90 -21.97 -5.37 -1.15
C CYS A 90 -22.48 -5.62 0.28
N ILE A 91 -23.72 -6.12 0.41
CA ILE A 91 -24.27 -6.54 1.70
C ILE A 91 -23.43 -7.69 2.29
N ARG A 92 -22.99 -8.60 1.44
CA ARG A 92 -22.11 -9.71 1.82
C ARG A 92 -20.86 -9.68 0.95
N PRO A 93 -19.81 -8.95 1.37
CA PRO A 93 -18.58 -8.85 0.61
C PRO A 93 -17.83 -10.21 0.63
N GLN A 94 -17.15 -10.51 -0.46
CA GLN A 94 -16.28 -11.67 -0.60
C GLN A 94 -14.91 -11.23 -1.12
N ALA A 95 -13.88 -11.97 -0.78
CA ALA A 95 -12.55 -11.74 -1.33
C ALA A 95 -12.55 -11.99 -2.85
N PRO A 96 -11.87 -11.17 -3.65
CA PRO A 96 -11.78 -11.39 -5.09
C PRO A 96 -11.00 -12.67 -5.40
N LEU A 97 -11.45 -13.42 -6.40
CA LEU A 97 -10.73 -14.61 -6.90
C LEU A 97 -9.46 -14.21 -7.67
N VAL A 98 -9.51 -13.09 -8.35
CA VAL A 98 -8.39 -12.51 -9.09
C VAL A 98 -8.13 -11.12 -8.52
N GLY A 99 -6.93 -10.88 -8.06
CA GLY A 99 -6.55 -9.62 -7.45
C GLY A 99 -5.09 -9.28 -7.73
N THR A 100 -4.66 -8.10 -7.28
CA THR A 100 -3.31 -7.58 -7.46
C THR A 100 -2.42 -7.76 -6.23
N GLY A 101 -2.98 -8.18 -5.11
CA GLY A 101 -2.30 -8.26 -3.81
C GLY A 101 -2.35 -6.95 -3.00
N MET A 102 -2.81 -5.84 -3.59
CA MET A 102 -2.97 -4.54 -2.92
C MET A 102 -4.27 -4.42 -2.12
N GLU A 103 -5.24 -5.29 -2.37
CA GLU A 103 -6.61 -5.16 -1.86
C GLU A 103 -6.65 -5.09 -0.33
N ARG A 104 -5.95 -6.01 0.34
CA ARG A 104 -5.91 -6.04 1.79
C ARG A 104 -5.32 -4.76 2.37
N ARG A 105 -4.19 -4.33 1.84
CA ARG A 105 -3.50 -3.13 2.32
C ARG A 105 -4.34 -1.88 2.12
N VAL A 106 -4.96 -1.75 0.96
CA VAL A 106 -5.85 -0.63 0.64
C VAL A 106 -7.07 -0.61 1.56
N ALA A 107 -7.68 -1.78 1.83
CA ALA A 107 -8.82 -1.88 2.74
C ALA A 107 -8.47 -1.41 4.17
N ILE A 108 -7.30 -1.79 4.67
CA ILE A 108 -6.82 -1.39 6.00
C ILE A 108 -6.51 0.11 6.04
N ASP A 109 -5.70 0.59 5.10
CA ASP A 109 -5.21 1.97 5.10
C ASP A 109 -6.32 3.00 4.75
N SER A 110 -7.39 2.57 4.07
CA SER A 110 -8.55 3.43 3.78
C SER A 110 -9.35 3.82 5.03
N GLY A 111 -9.18 3.09 6.13
CA GLY A 111 -9.95 3.30 7.36
C GLY A 111 -11.43 2.91 7.26
N GLN A 112 -11.84 2.20 6.20
CA GLN A 112 -13.21 1.67 6.05
C GLN A 112 -13.42 0.40 6.88
N VAL A 113 -12.35 -0.33 7.13
CA VAL A 113 -12.34 -1.53 7.96
C VAL A 113 -11.62 -1.20 9.26
N ILE A 114 -12.28 -1.51 10.37
CA ILE A 114 -11.69 -1.36 11.71
C ILE A 114 -11.09 -2.70 12.10
N GLU A 115 -9.78 -2.73 12.29
CA GLU A 115 -9.07 -3.90 12.78
C GLU A 115 -8.86 -3.80 14.30
N SER A 116 -8.92 -4.96 14.98
CA SER A 116 -8.57 -5.03 16.39
C SER A 116 -7.08 -4.69 16.59
N ARG A 117 -6.78 -3.85 17.56
CA ARG A 117 -5.40 -3.46 17.90
C ARG A 117 -4.63 -4.55 18.63
N ALA A 118 -5.35 -5.48 19.26
CA ALA A 118 -4.77 -6.57 20.01
C ALA A 118 -5.61 -7.84 19.85
N GLU A 119 -4.99 -8.98 20.10
CA GLU A 119 -5.70 -10.25 20.25
C GLU A 119 -6.49 -10.24 21.55
N GLY A 120 -7.75 -10.69 21.52
CA GLY A 120 -8.57 -10.68 22.71
C GLY A 120 -9.98 -11.18 22.47
N VAL A 121 -10.85 -10.98 23.46
CA VAL A 121 -12.25 -11.38 23.43
C VAL A 121 -13.13 -10.12 23.38
N VAL A 122 -14.16 -10.15 22.53
CA VAL A 122 -15.14 -9.06 22.47
C VAL A 122 -15.97 -9.08 23.76
N SER A 123 -15.80 -8.07 24.60
CA SER A 123 -16.50 -7.94 25.89
C SER A 123 -17.83 -7.20 25.76
N SER A 124 -17.91 -6.25 24.85
CA SER A 124 -19.14 -5.48 24.63
C SER A 124 -19.27 -5.04 23.18
N VAL A 125 -20.48 -5.13 22.66
CA VAL A 125 -20.82 -4.68 21.29
C VAL A 125 -22.11 -3.86 21.35
N ASN A 126 -22.06 -2.66 20.82
CA ASN A 126 -23.25 -1.87 20.53
C ASN A 126 -23.10 -1.17 19.17
N ALA A 127 -24.10 -0.40 18.79
CA ALA A 127 -24.12 0.24 17.47
C ALA A 127 -23.02 1.31 17.28
N ASP A 128 -22.44 1.83 18.34
CA ASP A 128 -21.51 2.96 18.31
C ASP A 128 -20.08 2.56 18.63
N ARG A 129 -19.89 1.42 19.30
CA ARG A 129 -18.56 0.94 19.69
C ARG A 129 -18.51 -0.56 19.89
N VAL A 130 -17.32 -1.12 19.69
CA VAL A 130 -16.95 -2.50 20.04
C VAL A 130 -15.79 -2.43 21.03
N ILE A 131 -15.88 -3.16 22.13
CA ILE A 131 -14.82 -3.25 23.13
C ILE A 131 -14.21 -4.63 23.06
N VAL A 132 -12.89 -4.68 22.87
CA VAL A 132 -12.09 -5.92 22.87
C VAL A 132 -11.18 -5.89 24.09
N THR A 133 -11.33 -6.86 24.97
CA THR A 133 -10.43 -7.05 26.12
C THR A 133 -9.29 -7.97 25.69
N ASP A 134 -8.06 -7.51 25.80
CA ASP A 134 -6.87 -8.28 25.45
C ASP A 134 -6.56 -9.36 26.50
N LEU A 135 -5.50 -10.14 26.25
CA LEU A 135 -5.08 -11.21 27.15
C LEU A 135 -4.53 -10.69 28.49
N ASP A 136 -4.10 -9.44 28.52
CA ASP A 136 -3.57 -8.75 29.70
C ASP A 136 -4.68 -8.05 30.53
N GLY A 137 -5.92 -8.10 30.06
CA GLY A 137 -7.10 -7.51 30.71
C GLY A 137 -7.33 -6.03 30.38
N ASN A 138 -6.64 -5.47 29.38
CA ASN A 138 -6.88 -4.08 28.96
C ASN A 138 -8.00 -4.00 27.92
N ASP A 139 -8.82 -2.97 28.04
CA ASP A 139 -9.93 -2.74 27.13
C ASP A 139 -9.53 -1.82 25.97
N HIS A 140 -9.65 -2.32 24.75
CA HIS A 140 -9.48 -1.56 23.51
C HIS A 140 -10.82 -1.18 22.92
N VAL A 141 -11.12 0.12 22.94
CA VAL A 141 -12.38 0.66 22.42
C VAL A 141 -12.23 1.01 20.94
N HIS A 142 -13.06 0.43 20.11
CA HIS A 142 -13.18 0.72 18.68
C HIS A 142 -14.49 1.44 18.40
N GLU A 143 -14.39 2.71 18.03
CA GLU A 143 -15.58 3.51 17.70
C GLU A 143 -16.06 3.20 16.27
N MET A 144 -17.37 3.04 16.11
CA MET A 144 -18.04 2.75 14.85
C MET A 144 -18.65 4.02 14.27
N TYR A 145 -18.24 4.39 13.07
CA TYR A 145 -18.76 5.58 12.39
C TYR A 145 -19.87 5.20 11.41
N LYS A 146 -21.04 5.79 11.58
CA LYS A 146 -22.18 5.61 10.68
C LYS A 146 -22.32 6.78 9.73
N TYR A 147 -22.90 6.53 8.56
CA TYR A 147 -23.21 7.54 7.54
C TYR A 147 -22.00 8.37 7.08
N ARG A 148 -20.80 7.90 7.32
CA ARG A 148 -19.58 8.54 6.85
C ARG A 148 -19.29 8.11 5.42
N ARG A 149 -19.03 9.09 4.56
CA ARG A 149 -18.54 8.86 3.19
C ARG A 149 -17.03 9.11 3.16
N SER A 150 -16.30 8.24 2.48
CA SER A 150 -14.86 8.41 2.29
C SER A 150 -14.51 9.40 1.16
N ASN A 151 -15.48 9.70 0.32
CA ASN A 151 -15.36 10.67 -0.78
C ASN A 151 -16.43 11.75 -0.66
#